data_8c3e0e73a5670da12ee5bc6f13c2613a
#
_entry.id   8c3e0e73a5670da12ee5bc6f13c2613a
#
_cell.length_a   1.000
_cell.length_b   1.000
_cell.length_c   1.000
_cell.angle_alpha   90.00
_cell.angle_beta   90.00
_cell.angle_gamma   90.00
#
_symmetry.space_group_name_H-M   'P 1'
#
loop_
_entity.id
_entity.type
_entity.pdbx_description
1 polymer ?
#
loop_
_entity_poly.entity_id
_entity_poly.type
_entity_poly.pdbx_seq_one_letter_code
_entity_poly.pdbx_strand_id
1 'polypeptide(L)'
;VYDFKICPDTLSEAAAKHIIGVQACLWSERIDTPERAEYLILPRLAALSELGWADPEQHDFDAFMDRLYRLITVYDKSHYTYSEHVFQITENFRTDTLQDALEISLSTIGNRPIYYTTDGSQPDTASLIYTEPLIIREDTKLKAVIVTTEDTSSVFEEHIHVNKATFKPSWLANAPHENYTFNGVSTLTDGLQGNQNYNTGRWLGFLKDMDLTIDLQKSTPVSSVSLTVNVSKGAAVMDATGLEVW
;
A
#
# COMPACT_ATOMS: atom_id res chain seq x y z
N VAL A 1 -4.46 -7.69 -14.52
CA VAL A 1 -4.71 -7.84 -15.97
C VAL A 1 -3.70 -8.79 -16.57
N TYR A 2 -2.41 -8.59 -16.40
CA TYR A 2 -1.34 -9.38 -17.04
C TYR A 2 -1.42 -10.89 -16.73
N ASP A 3 -1.81 -11.26 -15.53
CA ASP A 3 -1.95 -12.68 -15.11
C ASP A 3 -3.24 -13.35 -15.61
N PHE A 4 -4.02 -12.65 -16.43
CA PHE A 4 -5.26 -13.21 -16.96
C PHE A 4 -4.97 -14.29 -18.01
N LYS A 5 -5.46 -15.50 -17.80
CA LYS A 5 -5.31 -16.61 -18.74
C LYS A 5 -6.41 -16.56 -19.79
N ILE A 6 -6.05 -16.21 -21.03
CA ILE A 6 -6.99 -16.07 -22.15
C ILE A 6 -7.69 -17.39 -22.47
N CYS A 7 -6.93 -18.48 -22.40
CA CYS A 7 -7.45 -19.83 -22.61
C CYS A 7 -7.41 -20.61 -21.29
N PRO A 8 -8.53 -20.73 -20.56
CA PRO A 8 -8.58 -21.53 -19.34
C PRO A 8 -8.27 -23.01 -19.60
N ASP A 9 -7.61 -23.67 -18.66
CA ASP A 9 -7.25 -25.11 -18.75
C ASP A 9 -8.48 -26.03 -18.86
N THR A 10 -9.67 -25.52 -18.56
CA THR A 10 -10.93 -26.24 -18.67
C THR A 10 -11.46 -26.34 -20.10
N LEU A 11 -10.91 -25.55 -21.04
CA LEU A 11 -11.32 -25.60 -22.45
C LEU A 11 -10.58 -26.70 -23.20
N SER A 12 -11.33 -27.43 -24.03
CA SER A 12 -10.71 -28.37 -24.99
C SER A 12 -9.94 -27.60 -26.08
N GLU A 13 -8.95 -28.24 -26.68
CA GLU A 13 -8.21 -27.68 -27.83
C GLU A 13 -9.13 -27.22 -28.96
N ALA A 14 -10.20 -27.96 -29.23
CA ALA A 14 -11.18 -27.58 -30.25
C ALA A 14 -11.93 -26.31 -29.89
N ALA A 15 -12.29 -26.13 -28.62
CA ALA A 15 -12.96 -24.92 -28.14
C ALA A 15 -11.99 -23.71 -28.09
N ALA A 16 -10.75 -23.92 -27.71
CA ALA A 16 -9.71 -22.88 -27.65
C ALA A 16 -9.49 -22.22 -29.02
N LYS A 17 -9.62 -22.96 -30.12
CA LYS A 17 -9.51 -22.42 -31.50
C LYS A 17 -10.58 -21.39 -31.88
N HIS A 18 -11.67 -21.32 -31.10
CA HIS A 18 -12.72 -20.32 -31.29
C HIS A 18 -12.49 -19.00 -30.55
N ILE A 19 -11.44 -18.92 -29.70
CA ILE A 19 -11.04 -17.67 -29.06
C ILE A 19 -10.32 -16.83 -30.11
N ILE A 20 -10.91 -15.69 -30.48
CA ILE A 20 -10.40 -14.80 -31.53
C ILE A 20 -9.71 -13.54 -30.98
N GLY A 21 -9.70 -13.36 -29.67
CA GLY A 21 -9.07 -12.20 -29.03
C GLY A 21 -9.54 -11.98 -27.61
N VAL A 22 -9.15 -10.84 -27.07
CA VAL A 22 -9.45 -10.39 -25.70
C VAL A 22 -10.26 -9.10 -25.72
N GLN A 23 -11.07 -8.89 -24.70
CA GLN A 23 -11.87 -7.70 -24.52
C GLN A 23 -11.80 -7.23 -23.08
N ALA A 24 -11.72 -5.91 -22.89
CA ALA A 24 -11.93 -5.26 -21.59
C ALA A 24 -13.07 -4.25 -21.70
N CYS A 25 -13.79 -4.06 -20.60
CA CYS A 25 -14.88 -3.10 -20.52
C CYS A 25 -14.46 -1.89 -19.68
N LEU A 26 -14.83 -0.71 -20.15
CA LEU A 26 -14.75 0.54 -19.42
C LEU A 26 -16.17 1.07 -19.20
N TRP A 27 -16.62 1.04 -17.96
CA TRP A 27 -17.98 1.48 -17.58
C TRP A 27 -17.99 2.98 -17.33
N SER A 28 -18.87 3.70 -18.04
CA SER A 28 -18.90 5.16 -18.06
C SER A 28 -19.58 5.81 -16.84
N GLU A 29 -20.15 5.05 -15.92
CA GLU A 29 -20.93 5.55 -14.77
C GLU A 29 -20.17 6.56 -13.88
N ARG A 30 -18.83 6.51 -13.90
CA ARG A 30 -17.94 7.37 -13.09
C ARG A 30 -16.86 8.03 -13.95
N ILE A 31 -17.13 8.21 -15.23
CA ILE A 31 -16.21 8.81 -16.20
C ILE A 31 -16.87 10.07 -16.73
N ASP A 32 -16.46 11.19 -16.22
CA ASP A 32 -16.99 12.53 -16.51
C ASP A 32 -16.08 13.33 -17.44
N THR A 33 -14.81 12.92 -17.59
CA THR A 33 -13.83 13.59 -18.44
C THR A 33 -13.00 12.59 -19.27
N PRO A 34 -12.42 13.01 -20.41
CA PRO A 34 -11.47 12.19 -21.17
C PRO A 34 -10.27 11.75 -20.34
N GLU A 35 -9.70 12.64 -19.54
CA GLU A 35 -8.54 12.37 -18.67
C GLU A 35 -8.87 11.27 -17.66
N ARG A 36 -10.11 11.26 -17.15
CA ARG A 36 -10.56 10.18 -16.27
C ARG A 36 -10.64 8.84 -16.98
N ALA A 37 -11.08 8.82 -18.24
CA ALA A 37 -11.08 7.62 -19.07
C ALA A 37 -9.65 7.12 -19.32
N GLU A 38 -8.74 8.00 -19.71
CA GLU A 38 -7.32 7.70 -19.90
C GLU A 38 -6.69 7.09 -18.64
N TYR A 39 -6.87 7.73 -17.48
CA TYR A 39 -6.38 7.24 -16.18
C TYR A 39 -6.86 5.81 -15.86
N LEU A 40 -8.10 5.50 -16.20
CA LEU A 40 -8.68 4.17 -15.91
C LEU A 40 -8.19 3.10 -16.88
N ILE A 41 -7.92 3.48 -18.13
CA ILE A 41 -7.48 2.56 -19.18
C ILE A 41 -5.96 2.37 -19.14
N LEU A 42 -5.20 3.46 -19.01
CA LEU A 42 -3.75 3.43 -19.12
C LEU A 42 -3.11 3.24 -17.72
N PRO A 43 -2.06 2.44 -17.61
CA PRO A 43 -1.42 1.62 -18.63
C PRO A 43 -2.04 0.20 -18.79
N ARG A 44 -3.19 -0.09 -18.19
CA ARG A 44 -3.83 -1.43 -18.19
C ARG A 44 -4.09 -1.96 -19.59
N LEU A 45 -4.37 -1.06 -20.55
CA LEU A 45 -4.57 -1.41 -21.96
C LEU A 45 -3.29 -1.99 -22.58
N ALA A 46 -2.11 -1.54 -22.18
CA ALA A 46 -0.84 -2.13 -22.63
C ALA A 46 -0.73 -3.61 -22.22
N ALA A 47 -1.10 -3.95 -20.97
CA ALA A 47 -1.12 -5.33 -20.52
C ALA A 47 -2.15 -6.18 -21.29
N LEU A 48 -3.33 -5.63 -21.59
CA LEU A 48 -4.34 -6.31 -22.39
C LEU A 48 -3.86 -6.54 -23.83
N SER A 49 -3.17 -5.56 -24.39
CA SER A 49 -2.58 -5.67 -25.74
C SER A 49 -1.50 -6.75 -25.80
N GLU A 50 -0.64 -6.81 -24.79
CA GLU A 50 0.38 -7.87 -24.68
C GLU A 50 -0.28 -9.25 -24.66
N LEU A 51 -1.31 -9.43 -23.84
CA LEU A 51 -2.07 -10.69 -23.77
C LEU A 51 -2.69 -11.08 -25.12
N GLY A 52 -3.18 -10.09 -25.88
CA GLY A 52 -3.86 -10.36 -27.16
C GLY A 52 -2.93 -10.61 -28.34
N TRP A 53 -1.70 -10.10 -28.30
CA TRP A 53 -0.77 -10.12 -29.43
C TRP A 53 0.46 -11.01 -29.24
N ALA A 54 0.88 -11.25 -27.97
CA ALA A 54 2.04 -12.07 -27.67
C ALA A 54 1.64 -13.55 -27.58
N ASP A 55 2.56 -14.44 -27.94
CA ASP A 55 2.43 -15.85 -27.68
C ASP A 55 2.40 -16.10 -26.17
N PRO A 56 1.40 -16.83 -25.63
CA PRO A 56 1.33 -17.15 -24.21
C PRO A 56 2.60 -17.79 -23.62
N GLU A 57 3.34 -18.57 -24.44
CA GLU A 57 4.60 -19.20 -24.02
C GLU A 57 5.76 -18.17 -23.87
N GLN A 58 5.60 -16.98 -24.42
CA GLN A 58 6.58 -15.89 -24.37
C GLN A 58 6.20 -14.78 -23.39
N HIS A 59 5.14 -14.98 -22.60
CA HIS A 59 4.75 -14.01 -21.59
C HIS A 59 5.82 -13.95 -20.49
N ASP A 60 6.48 -12.79 -20.41
CA ASP A 60 7.48 -12.45 -19.41
C ASP A 60 7.11 -11.09 -18.81
N PHE A 61 6.69 -11.11 -17.54
CA PHE A 61 6.21 -9.91 -16.86
C PHE A 61 7.30 -8.86 -16.68
N ASP A 62 8.54 -9.26 -16.37
CA ASP A 62 9.63 -8.30 -16.18
C ASP A 62 10.01 -7.64 -17.51
N ALA A 63 10.08 -8.42 -18.60
CA ALA A 63 10.28 -7.87 -19.93
C ALA A 63 9.11 -6.99 -20.40
N PHE A 64 7.87 -7.33 -20.03
CA PHE A 64 6.71 -6.45 -20.25
C PHE A 64 6.86 -5.14 -19.49
N MET A 65 7.25 -5.18 -18.22
CA MET A 65 7.45 -3.97 -17.42
C MET A 65 8.51 -3.05 -18.03
N ASP A 66 9.60 -3.60 -18.58
CA ASP A 66 10.60 -2.81 -19.28
C ASP A 66 10.06 -2.10 -20.53
N ARG A 67 9.20 -2.79 -21.29
CA ARG A 67 8.50 -2.16 -22.42
C ARG A 67 7.48 -1.12 -21.99
N LEU A 68 6.78 -1.40 -20.88
CA LEU A 68 5.80 -0.49 -20.31
C LEU A 68 6.42 0.84 -19.88
N TYR A 69 7.57 0.83 -19.22
CA TYR A 69 8.27 2.06 -18.83
C TYR A 69 8.63 2.93 -20.04
N ARG A 70 9.07 2.30 -21.14
CA ARG A 70 9.30 3.04 -22.40
C ARG A 70 8.00 3.61 -22.99
N LEU A 71 6.90 2.86 -22.90
CA LEU A 71 5.60 3.32 -23.37
C LEU A 71 5.08 4.49 -22.53
N ILE A 72 5.33 4.49 -21.22
CA ILE A 72 4.97 5.60 -20.33
C ILE A 72 5.67 6.88 -20.75
N THR A 73 6.94 6.83 -21.20
CA THR A 73 7.61 8.00 -21.78
C THR A 73 6.86 8.56 -23.00
N VAL A 74 6.22 7.69 -23.78
CA VAL A 74 5.39 8.13 -24.91
C VAL A 74 4.10 8.79 -24.41
N TYR A 75 3.50 8.25 -23.33
CA TYR A 75 2.31 8.86 -22.71
C TYR A 75 2.62 10.27 -22.22
N ASP A 76 3.75 10.47 -21.53
CA ASP A 76 4.19 11.77 -21.04
C ASP A 76 4.37 12.79 -22.18
N LYS A 77 5.11 12.39 -23.23
CA LYS A 77 5.33 13.23 -24.42
C LYS A 77 4.05 13.57 -25.16
N SER A 78 3.04 12.70 -25.08
CA SER A 78 1.74 12.87 -25.74
C SER A 78 0.70 13.49 -24.82
N HIS A 79 1.07 13.82 -23.57
CA HIS A 79 0.21 14.40 -22.54
C HIS A 79 -1.03 13.54 -22.20
N TYR A 80 -0.90 12.22 -22.28
CA TYR A 80 -1.93 11.30 -21.80
C TYR A 80 -1.93 11.23 -20.28
N THR A 81 -3.11 11.19 -19.69
CA THR A 81 -3.28 10.88 -18.28
C THR A 81 -3.26 9.36 -18.07
N TYR A 82 -2.44 8.87 -17.17
CA TYR A 82 -2.38 7.43 -16.87
C TYR A 82 -2.27 7.18 -15.35
N SER A 83 -2.54 5.96 -14.95
CA SER A 83 -2.41 5.55 -13.54
C SER A 83 -0.95 5.29 -13.19
N GLU A 84 -0.43 6.08 -12.27
CA GLU A 84 0.94 5.95 -11.76
C GLU A 84 1.13 4.80 -10.76
N HIS A 85 0.12 3.95 -10.55
CA HIS A 85 0.20 2.82 -9.63
C HIS A 85 1.35 1.85 -9.93
N VAL A 86 1.84 1.83 -11.17
CA VAL A 86 3.03 1.05 -11.57
C VAL A 86 4.32 1.53 -10.92
N PHE A 87 4.32 2.77 -10.41
CA PHE A 87 5.44 3.38 -9.68
C PHE A 87 5.21 3.43 -8.17
N GLN A 88 4.12 2.84 -7.67
CA GLN A 88 3.86 2.84 -6.24
C GLN A 88 4.71 1.80 -5.53
N ILE A 89 5.24 2.23 -4.40
CA ILE A 89 5.80 1.35 -3.40
C ILE A 89 4.64 0.84 -2.55
N THR A 90 4.53 -0.47 -2.42
CA THR A 90 3.58 -1.12 -1.53
C THR A 90 4.30 -1.50 -0.25
N GLU A 91 3.74 -1.11 0.87
CA GLU A 91 4.28 -1.37 2.19
C GLU A 91 3.47 -2.44 2.93
N ASN A 92 4.16 -3.18 3.79
CA ASN A 92 3.54 -4.03 4.79
C ASN A 92 4.25 -3.83 6.12
N PHE A 93 3.48 -3.62 7.18
CA PHE A 93 3.96 -3.36 8.53
C PHE A 93 3.64 -4.54 9.44
N ARG A 94 4.63 -5.01 10.19
CA ARG A 94 4.48 -6.06 11.18
C ARG A 94 5.16 -5.67 12.49
N THR A 95 4.37 -5.49 13.54
CA THR A 95 4.90 -5.21 14.88
C THR A 95 5.47 -6.48 15.49
N ASP A 96 6.71 -6.44 15.94
CA ASP A 96 7.37 -7.50 16.71
C ASP A 96 7.53 -7.03 18.17
N THR A 97 6.60 -7.46 19.01
CA THR A 97 6.57 -7.09 20.44
C THR A 97 7.64 -7.81 21.27
N LEU A 98 8.27 -8.86 20.74
CA LEU A 98 9.37 -9.56 21.40
C LEU A 98 10.70 -8.83 21.21
N GLN A 99 10.85 -8.16 20.07
CA GLN A 99 12.05 -7.41 19.73
C GLN A 99 11.89 -5.89 19.92
N ASP A 100 10.73 -5.43 20.40
CA ASP A 100 10.38 -4.00 20.47
C ASP A 100 10.65 -3.28 19.13
N ALA A 101 10.09 -3.79 18.04
CA ALA A 101 10.41 -3.32 16.70
C ALA A 101 9.18 -3.32 15.77
N LEU A 102 9.24 -2.47 14.75
CA LEU A 102 8.39 -2.53 13.56
C LEU A 102 9.22 -3.06 12.40
N GLU A 103 8.76 -4.14 11.79
CA GLU A 103 9.28 -4.65 10.54
C GLU A 103 8.51 -4.02 9.38
N ILE A 104 9.22 -3.40 8.44
CA ILE A 104 8.65 -2.77 7.26
C ILE A 104 9.14 -3.50 6.02
N SER A 105 8.23 -4.14 5.32
CA SER A 105 8.50 -4.73 4.01
C SER A 105 8.01 -3.80 2.91
N LEU A 106 8.88 -3.52 1.94
CA LEU A 106 8.57 -2.71 0.77
C LEU A 106 8.62 -3.58 -0.49
N SER A 107 7.70 -3.34 -1.40
CA SER A 107 7.66 -4.03 -2.69
C SER A 107 7.22 -3.09 -3.81
N THR A 108 7.53 -3.46 -5.04
CA THR A 108 7.13 -2.73 -6.24
C THR A 108 6.58 -3.69 -7.28
N ILE A 109 5.76 -3.20 -8.18
CA ILE A 109 5.38 -3.96 -9.37
C ILE A 109 6.61 -4.08 -10.28
N GLY A 110 6.94 -5.31 -10.70
CA GLY A 110 8.09 -5.60 -11.57
C GLY A 110 9.44 -5.52 -10.86
N ASN A 111 9.49 -5.74 -9.54
CA ASN A 111 10.73 -5.88 -8.73
C ASN A 111 11.76 -4.77 -8.98
N ARG A 112 11.32 -3.52 -9.13
CA ARG A 112 12.21 -2.38 -9.35
C ARG A 112 13.02 -2.06 -8.10
N PRO A 113 14.27 -1.61 -8.23
CA PRO A 113 15.06 -1.16 -7.10
C PRO A 113 14.36 -0.02 -6.35
N ILE A 114 14.22 -0.17 -5.05
CA ILE A 114 13.73 0.86 -4.14
C ILE A 114 14.94 1.49 -3.46
N TYR A 115 15.08 2.81 -3.58
CA TYR A 115 16.07 3.59 -2.85
C TYR A 115 15.40 4.25 -1.65
N TYR A 116 16.06 4.23 -0.50
CA TYR A 116 15.43 4.74 0.72
C TYR A 116 16.41 5.48 1.63
N THR A 117 15.83 6.31 2.51
CA THR A 117 16.49 6.99 3.63
C THR A 117 15.65 6.82 4.90
N THR A 118 16.27 6.88 6.07
CA THR A 118 15.60 6.74 7.37
C THR A 118 15.65 8.00 8.23
N ASP A 119 16.27 9.06 7.72
CA ASP A 119 16.45 10.36 8.39
C ASP A 119 15.51 11.45 7.85
N GLY A 120 14.66 11.10 6.85
CA GLY A 120 13.75 12.02 6.17
C GLY A 120 14.37 12.82 5.05
N SER A 121 15.64 12.63 4.73
CA SER A 121 16.26 13.19 3.53
C SER A 121 15.61 12.61 2.26
N GLN A 122 15.67 13.36 1.15
CA GLN A 122 15.13 12.90 -0.12
C GLN A 122 16.01 11.79 -0.69
N PRO A 123 15.49 10.56 -0.91
CA PRO A 123 16.27 9.49 -1.50
C PRO A 123 16.51 9.70 -3.00
N ASP A 124 17.68 9.21 -3.46
CA ASP A 124 18.13 9.20 -4.85
C ASP A 124 18.94 7.93 -5.16
N THR A 125 19.57 7.86 -6.32
CA THR A 125 20.36 6.71 -6.74
C THR A 125 21.65 6.49 -5.94
N ALA A 126 22.06 7.43 -5.09
CA ALA A 126 23.19 7.29 -4.16
C ALA A 126 22.73 6.79 -2.78
N SER A 127 21.42 6.75 -2.54
CA SER A 127 20.82 6.28 -1.29
C SER A 127 20.89 4.75 -1.15
N LEU A 128 20.56 4.25 0.03
CA LEU A 128 20.52 2.80 0.27
C LEU A 128 19.49 2.11 -0.62
N ILE A 129 19.85 0.93 -1.11
CA ILE A 129 18.94 0.08 -1.87
C ILE A 129 18.25 -0.87 -0.90
N TYR A 130 16.92 -0.95 -0.97
CA TYR A 130 16.13 -1.89 -0.20
C TYR A 130 16.33 -3.32 -0.73
N THR A 131 16.80 -4.22 0.14
CA THR A 131 17.05 -5.63 -0.19
C THR A 131 16.39 -6.60 0.79
N GLU A 132 16.07 -6.13 2.00
CA GLU A 132 15.48 -6.92 3.07
C GLU A 132 14.57 -6.05 3.95
N PRO A 133 13.63 -6.63 4.73
CA PRO A 133 12.75 -5.86 5.61
C PRO A 133 13.52 -4.95 6.59
N LEU A 134 13.07 -3.71 6.69
CA LEU A 134 13.65 -2.73 7.61
C LEU A 134 13.14 -3.01 9.04
N ILE A 135 14.05 -2.99 10.00
CA ILE A 135 13.72 -3.21 11.42
C ILE A 135 13.88 -1.88 12.15
N ILE A 136 12.76 -1.27 12.49
CA ILE A 136 12.67 0.05 13.12
C ILE A 136 12.46 -0.10 14.62
N ARG A 137 13.30 0.56 15.44
CA ARG A 137 13.24 0.55 16.90
C ARG A 137 13.23 1.94 17.52
N GLU A 138 13.45 2.96 16.74
CA GLU A 138 13.53 4.36 17.16
C GLU A 138 12.73 5.27 16.23
N ASP A 139 12.51 6.50 16.65
CA ASP A 139 11.80 7.49 15.85
C ASP A 139 12.46 7.65 14.49
N THR A 140 11.73 7.36 13.42
CA THR A 140 12.27 7.20 12.08
C THR A 140 11.40 7.89 11.04
N LYS A 141 12.02 8.70 10.18
CA LYS A 141 11.38 9.28 8.99
C LYS A 141 11.84 8.53 7.76
N LEU A 142 11.07 7.51 7.40
CA LEU A 142 11.33 6.70 6.22
C LEU A 142 10.84 7.42 4.98
N LYS A 143 11.72 7.56 3.99
CA LYS A 143 11.36 7.94 2.62
C LYS A 143 11.89 6.93 1.64
N ALA A 144 11.11 6.64 0.59
CA ALA A 144 11.52 5.70 -0.44
C ALA A 144 11.02 6.13 -1.82
N VAL A 145 11.79 5.81 -2.84
CA VAL A 145 11.47 6.08 -4.25
C VAL A 145 11.87 4.90 -5.13
N ILE A 146 11.20 4.79 -6.27
CA ILE A 146 11.65 3.99 -7.41
C ILE A 146 12.31 4.96 -8.38
N VAL A 147 13.56 4.70 -8.76
CA VAL A 147 14.25 5.49 -9.79
C VAL A 147 14.31 4.67 -11.07
N THR A 148 13.78 5.23 -12.15
CA THR A 148 13.89 4.70 -13.50
C THR A 148 14.99 5.46 -14.26
N THR A 149 15.33 5.03 -15.46
CA THR A 149 16.32 5.71 -16.30
C THR A 149 15.91 7.13 -16.71
N GLU A 150 14.64 7.44 -16.62
CA GLU A 150 14.07 8.69 -17.15
C GLU A 150 13.35 9.53 -16.09
N ASP A 151 12.92 8.93 -14.97
CA ASP A 151 12.16 9.64 -13.94
C ASP A 151 12.26 8.99 -12.56
N THR A 152 11.74 9.68 -11.55
CA THR A 152 11.64 9.21 -10.16
C THR A 152 10.16 9.14 -9.77
N SER A 153 9.73 8.04 -9.15
CA SER A 153 8.38 7.90 -8.63
C SER A 153 8.00 9.01 -7.65
N SER A 154 6.72 9.12 -7.34
CA SER A 154 6.29 9.83 -6.13
C SER A 154 6.99 9.24 -4.90
N VAL A 155 7.32 10.12 -3.94
CA VAL A 155 8.00 9.71 -2.72
C VAL A 155 7.01 8.97 -1.82
N PHE A 156 7.33 7.73 -1.47
CA PHE A 156 6.72 7.09 -0.31
C PHE A 156 7.33 7.72 0.95
N GLU A 157 6.49 8.15 1.87
CA GLU A 157 6.92 8.75 3.13
C GLU A 157 6.11 8.20 4.29
N GLU A 158 6.81 7.76 5.33
CA GLU A 158 6.22 7.30 6.58
C GLU A 158 7.02 7.78 7.78
N HIS A 159 6.33 8.30 8.80
CA HIS A 159 6.96 8.69 10.05
C HIS A 159 6.53 7.74 11.18
N ILE A 160 7.48 6.94 11.64
CA ILE A 160 7.30 6.02 12.76
C ILE A 160 7.64 6.78 14.04
N HIS A 161 6.63 7.04 14.88
CA HIS A 161 6.78 7.71 16.16
C HIS A 161 6.97 6.72 17.29
N VAL A 162 8.13 6.77 17.94
CA VAL A 162 8.42 5.86 19.04
C VAL A 162 8.23 6.54 20.38
N ASN A 163 7.37 5.95 21.20
CA ASN A 163 7.10 6.36 22.59
C ASN A 163 7.12 5.14 23.52
N LYS A 164 6.76 5.34 24.80
CA LYS A 164 6.82 4.27 25.80
C LYS A 164 5.89 3.09 25.55
N ALA A 165 4.80 3.30 24.82
CA ALA A 165 3.81 2.28 24.46
C ALA A 165 4.10 1.62 23.12
N THR A 166 4.96 2.23 22.28
CA THR A 166 5.22 1.74 20.93
C THR A 166 5.90 0.38 20.96
N PHE A 167 5.40 -0.55 20.13
CA PHE A 167 5.82 -1.95 19.97
C PHE A 167 5.59 -2.81 21.22
N LYS A 168 4.86 -2.32 22.23
CA LYS A 168 4.60 -3.07 23.44
C LYS A 168 3.45 -4.06 23.27
N PRO A 169 3.51 -5.21 24.00
CA PRO A 169 2.41 -6.15 24.05
C PRO A 169 1.13 -5.45 24.50
N SER A 170 0.07 -5.67 23.75
CA SER A 170 -1.22 -5.03 23.99
C SER A 170 -2.37 -5.97 23.66
N TRP A 171 -3.51 -5.78 24.33
CA TRP A 171 -4.73 -6.55 24.08
C TRP A 171 -5.98 -5.72 24.33
N LEU A 172 -7.03 -6.08 23.63
CA LEU A 172 -8.34 -5.45 23.68
C LEU A 172 -9.33 -6.36 24.42
N ALA A 173 -10.12 -5.82 25.34
CA ALA A 173 -11.22 -6.55 25.96
C ALA A 173 -12.41 -6.70 25.00
N ASN A 174 -12.60 -5.72 24.10
CA ASN A 174 -13.61 -5.75 23.05
C ASN A 174 -12.94 -5.83 21.67
N ALA A 175 -13.37 -6.78 20.82
CA ALA A 175 -12.87 -6.87 19.47
C ALA A 175 -13.32 -5.67 18.62
N PRO A 176 -12.47 -5.16 17.70
CA PRO A 176 -12.87 -4.18 16.72
C PRO A 176 -13.92 -4.77 15.74
N HIS A 177 -14.65 -3.90 15.06
CA HIS A 177 -15.59 -4.29 14.02
C HIS A 177 -14.85 -4.97 12.86
N GLU A 178 -15.40 -6.06 12.31
CA GLU A 178 -14.75 -6.92 11.30
C GLU A 178 -14.20 -6.20 10.07
N ASN A 179 -14.85 -5.10 9.64
CA ASN A 179 -14.41 -4.30 8.50
C ASN A 179 -13.29 -3.29 8.84
N TYR A 180 -12.94 -3.12 10.11
CA TYR A 180 -11.99 -2.13 10.59
C TYR A 180 -11.05 -2.75 11.62
N THR A 181 -10.31 -3.74 11.20
CA THR A 181 -9.40 -4.52 12.07
C THR A 181 -7.92 -4.27 11.78
N PHE A 182 -7.59 -3.75 10.60
CA PHE A 182 -6.22 -3.56 10.08
C PHE A 182 -5.25 -4.66 10.55
N ASN A 183 -4.21 -4.32 11.33
CA ASN A 183 -3.26 -5.26 11.93
C ASN A 183 -3.66 -5.71 13.36
N GLY A 184 -4.95 -5.63 13.68
CA GLY A 184 -5.44 -5.96 15.02
C GLY A 184 -4.98 -4.95 16.07
N VAL A 185 -4.83 -5.39 17.31
CA VAL A 185 -4.50 -4.52 18.45
C VAL A 185 -3.16 -3.80 18.28
N SER A 186 -2.19 -4.39 17.57
CA SER A 186 -0.88 -3.76 17.33
C SER A 186 -0.98 -2.43 16.59
N THR A 187 -2.05 -2.18 15.83
CA THR A 187 -2.34 -0.87 15.21
C THR A 187 -2.33 0.30 16.21
N LEU A 188 -2.64 0.03 17.48
CA LEU A 188 -2.68 1.07 18.52
C LEU A 188 -1.31 1.37 19.13
N THR A 189 -0.32 0.53 18.83
CA THR A 189 1.04 0.63 19.39
C THR A 189 2.15 0.42 18.34
N ASP A 190 1.83 0.51 17.04
CA ASP A 190 2.82 0.29 15.95
C ASP A 190 3.69 1.52 15.63
N GLY A 191 3.38 2.67 16.24
CA GLY A 191 4.11 3.92 15.99
C GLY A 191 3.67 4.64 14.72
N LEU A 192 2.73 4.07 13.97
CA LEU A 192 2.20 4.68 12.75
C LEU A 192 1.01 5.59 13.06
N GLN A 193 0.82 6.60 12.21
CA GLN A 193 -0.32 7.50 12.32
C GLN A 193 -1.32 7.21 11.18
N GLY A 194 -2.58 7.01 11.54
CA GLY A 194 -3.67 6.92 10.57
C GLY A 194 -3.88 8.27 9.87
N ASN A 195 -4.26 8.24 8.61
CA ASN A 195 -4.64 9.43 7.85
C ASN A 195 -6.12 9.78 8.05
N GLN A 196 -6.59 10.86 7.41
CA GLN A 196 -7.98 11.30 7.54
C GLN A 196 -9.01 10.37 6.87
N ASN A 197 -8.58 9.47 6.01
CA ASN A 197 -9.47 8.54 5.34
C ASN A 197 -9.59 7.23 6.13
N TYR A 198 -10.71 7.02 6.81
CA TYR A 198 -10.98 5.81 7.59
C TYR A 198 -11.03 4.51 6.74
N ASN A 199 -11.16 4.61 5.41
CA ASN A 199 -11.16 3.44 4.51
C ASN A 199 -9.75 2.96 4.11
N THR A 200 -8.67 3.59 4.57
CA THR A 200 -7.31 3.21 4.19
C THR A 200 -6.79 1.94 4.86
N GLY A 201 -7.58 1.35 5.75
CA GLY A 201 -7.19 0.15 6.50
C GLY A 201 -6.32 0.40 7.72
N ARG A 202 -5.86 1.63 8.01
CA ARG A 202 -5.00 1.97 9.17
C ARG A 202 -5.80 2.41 10.40
N TRP A 203 -7.03 1.91 10.55
CA TRP A 203 -7.91 2.28 11.66
C TRP A 203 -8.57 1.06 12.26
N LEU A 204 -8.73 1.07 13.57
CA LEU A 204 -9.61 0.15 14.26
C LEU A 204 -10.95 0.84 14.51
N GLY A 205 -12.05 0.19 14.17
CA GLY A 205 -13.40 0.70 14.43
C GLY A 205 -14.09 -0.08 15.52
N PHE A 206 -14.79 0.60 16.42
CA PHE A 206 -15.50 -0.01 17.52
C PHE A 206 -16.97 0.43 17.53
N LEU A 207 -17.87 -0.52 17.82
CA LEU A 207 -19.30 -0.25 18.07
C LEU A 207 -19.61 -0.13 19.57
N LYS A 208 -18.62 -0.41 20.42
CA LYS A 208 -18.66 -0.31 21.88
C LYS A 208 -17.43 0.45 22.35
N ASP A 209 -17.38 0.74 23.64
CA ASP A 209 -16.19 1.34 24.24
C ASP A 209 -14.96 0.49 23.97
N MET A 210 -13.87 1.14 23.60
CA MET A 210 -12.57 0.51 23.46
C MET A 210 -11.96 0.36 24.85
N ASP A 211 -11.58 -0.85 25.20
CA ASP A 211 -10.85 -1.16 26.43
C ASP A 211 -9.53 -1.81 26.03
N LEU A 212 -8.44 -1.06 26.20
CA LEU A 212 -7.09 -1.40 25.76
C LEU A 212 -6.17 -1.54 26.98
N THR A 213 -5.48 -2.65 27.06
CA THR A 213 -4.37 -2.83 28.00
C THR A 213 -3.05 -2.85 27.23
N ILE A 214 -2.05 -2.11 27.72
CA ILE A 214 -0.67 -2.10 27.19
C ILE A 214 0.28 -2.49 28.32
N ASP A 215 1.07 -3.56 28.13
CA ASP A 215 2.10 -3.96 29.06
C ASP A 215 3.41 -3.26 28.75
N LEU A 216 3.79 -2.29 29.57
CA LEU A 216 5.07 -1.59 29.45
C LEU A 216 6.28 -2.45 29.87
N GLN A 217 6.05 -3.70 30.32
CA GLN A 217 7.06 -4.71 30.69
C GLN A 217 7.93 -4.34 31.88
N LYS A 218 7.90 -3.09 32.31
CA LYS A 218 8.61 -2.57 33.50
C LYS A 218 7.88 -1.38 34.08
N SER A 219 8.10 -1.13 35.35
CA SER A 219 7.60 0.09 36.00
C SER A 219 8.14 1.32 35.30
N THR A 220 7.26 2.07 34.65
CA THR A 220 7.62 3.19 33.78
C THR A 220 6.79 4.42 34.16
N PRO A 221 7.38 5.57 34.48
CA PRO A 221 6.63 6.78 34.76
C PRO A 221 5.92 7.27 33.49
N VAL A 222 4.61 7.46 33.58
CA VAL A 222 3.78 7.99 32.48
C VAL A 222 3.24 9.35 32.91
N SER A 223 3.48 10.39 32.11
CA SER A 223 3.02 11.75 32.38
C SER A 223 1.79 12.13 31.56
N SER A 224 1.59 11.49 30.42
CA SER A 224 0.45 11.71 29.52
C SER A 224 0.15 10.48 28.70
N VAL A 225 -1.11 10.36 28.31
CA VAL A 225 -1.61 9.38 27.34
C VAL A 225 -2.34 10.14 26.24
N SER A 226 -2.09 9.78 25.00
CA SER A 226 -2.79 10.34 23.84
C SER A 226 -3.27 9.20 22.94
N LEU A 227 -4.44 9.40 22.35
CA LEU A 227 -5.04 8.50 21.39
C LEU A 227 -5.45 9.31 20.15
N THR A 228 -5.04 8.87 18.98
CA THR A 228 -5.51 9.46 17.73
C THR A 228 -6.85 8.83 17.35
N VAL A 229 -7.83 9.67 17.04
CA VAL A 229 -9.16 9.25 16.61
C VAL A 229 -9.48 9.85 15.24
N ASN A 230 -10.20 9.08 14.43
CA ASN A 230 -10.77 9.60 13.17
C ASN A 230 -12.23 10.00 13.42
N VAL A 231 -12.63 11.14 12.89
CA VAL A 231 -14.00 11.63 12.99
C VAL A 231 -14.53 11.95 11.60
N SER A 232 -15.57 11.24 11.19
CA SER A 232 -16.28 11.47 9.93
C SER A 232 -17.79 11.33 10.15
N LYS A 233 -18.42 12.38 10.68
CA LYS A 233 -19.85 12.36 11.07
C LYS A 233 -20.78 11.97 9.93
N GLY A 234 -20.47 12.34 8.70
CA GLY A 234 -21.24 11.96 7.52
C GLY A 234 -21.21 10.46 7.21
N ALA A 235 -20.17 9.76 7.69
CA ALA A 235 -20.02 8.31 7.59
C ALA A 235 -20.31 7.58 8.90
N ALA A 236 -20.94 8.28 9.87
CA ALA A 236 -21.24 7.77 11.22
C ALA A 236 -19.99 7.33 12.03
N VAL A 237 -18.81 7.89 11.70
CA VAL A 237 -17.59 7.75 12.52
C VAL A 237 -17.59 8.88 13.53
N MET A 238 -17.82 8.55 14.79
CA MET A 238 -18.01 9.52 15.87
C MET A 238 -16.72 9.74 16.67
N ASP A 239 -16.64 10.88 17.32
CA ASP A 239 -15.57 11.21 18.23
C ASP A 239 -15.65 10.39 19.53
N ALA A 240 -14.51 10.18 20.17
CA ALA A 240 -14.48 9.65 21.54
C ALA A 240 -15.03 10.70 22.51
N THR A 241 -15.89 10.28 23.43
CA THR A 241 -16.51 11.17 24.42
C THR A 241 -15.66 11.37 25.67
N GLY A 242 -14.65 10.52 25.87
CA GLY A 242 -13.73 10.57 27.00
C GLY A 242 -12.62 9.54 26.90
N LEU A 243 -11.58 9.73 27.68
CA LEU A 243 -10.47 8.78 27.88
C LEU A 243 -10.25 8.61 29.39
N GLU A 244 -10.28 7.38 29.85
CA GLU A 244 -9.98 7.01 31.22
C GLU A 244 -8.70 6.18 31.23
N VAL A 245 -7.85 6.39 32.24
CA VAL A 245 -6.58 5.66 32.42
C VAL A 245 -6.56 5.08 33.82
N TRP A 246 -6.29 3.80 33.92
CA TRP A 246 -6.27 3.04 35.20
C TRP A 246 -4.87 2.57 35.56
#